data_cf0d82d2c8e4092898535a8fe10bb86c
#
_entry.id   cf0d82d2c8e4092898535a8fe10bb86c
#
_cell.length_a   1.000
_cell.length_b   1.000
_cell.length_c   1.000
_cell.angle_alpha   90.00
_cell.angle_beta   90.00
_cell.angle_gamma   90.00
#
_symmetry.space_group_name_H-M   'P 1'
#
loop_
_entity.id
_entity.type
_entity.pdbx_description
1 polymer ?
#
loop_
_entity_poly.entity_id
_entity_poly.type
_entity_poly.pdbx_seq_one_letter_code
_entity_poly.pdbx_strand_id
1 'polypeptide(L)'
;MKLTFMTALSTLLLTLCATTVWAQQHYENRGFKALMNGKIPVEVMFQTTRNQDGEWMTAGYLYYPKAKNPAPILIVEGWYPEKQIVSKDEDETVSRFTEYQPDGERTGILYVTYVEVEGDFQMRRASWKNPTTGKVLQLSKFEEMRELPSWYPGAPKVLSAATRLEWQTKERVYSSEGPNSEWLDRIEVDFLERGKKVFTVKEDMSGAISKDLLTKGWEWVTNEDINFDGTPDVLIYVGMQPNGNTLNKAYVWNPYTRQFYPVPEFDEIQEPDIDRKTKTITSRARDYQNAYIDTFKWKNGKLKRVSSKTLPLH
;
A
#
# COMPACT_ATOMS: atom_id res chain seq x y z
N MET A 1 -19.72 -49.48 -33.00
CA MET A 1 -18.55 -48.63 -32.54
C MET A 1 -18.90 -47.15 -32.73
N LYS A 2 -19.96 -46.63 -32.10
CA LYS A 2 -20.39 -45.22 -32.19
C LYS A 2 -20.93 -44.64 -30.86
N LEU A 3 -20.81 -45.39 -29.74
CA LEU A 3 -21.39 -44.94 -28.46
C LEU A 3 -20.36 -44.46 -27.44
N THR A 4 -19.06 -44.57 -27.69
CA THR A 4 -17.99 -44.21 -26.74
C THR A 4 -17.42 -42.80 -26.92
N PHE A 5 -17.82 -42.06 -27.97
CA PHE A 5 -17.30 -40.72 -28.24
C PHE A 5 -18.15 -39.57 -27.65
N MET A 6 -19.41 -39.85 -27.33
CA MET A 6 -20.30 -38.81 -26.77
C MET A 6 -20.13 -38.63 -25.25
N THR A 7 -19.69 -39.62 -24.53
CA THR A 7 -19.48 -39.53 -23.07
C THR A 7 -18.20 -38.80 -22.70
N ALA A 8 -17.18 -38.80 -23.53
CA ALA A 8 -15.94 -38.09 -23.29
C ALA A 8 -16.06 -36.53 -23.49
N LEU A 9 -16.95 -36.13 -24.40
CA LEU A 9 -17.13 -34.72 -24.71
C LEU A 9 -17.99 -34.01 -23.65
N SER A 10 -18.95 -34.70 -23.03
CA SER A 10 -19.77 -34.14 -21.95
C SER A 10 -19.02 -33.97 -20.64
N THR A 11 -18.05 -34.85 -20.35
CA THR A 11 -17.20 -34.77 -19.16
C THR A 11 -16.17 -33.62 -19.28
N LEU A 12 -15.70 -33.32 -20.49
CA LEU A 12 -14.76 -32.25 -20.74
C LEU A 12 -15.43 -30.87 -20.67
N LEU A 13 -16.71 -30.76 -21.05
CA LEU A 13 -17.47 -29.49 -20.92
C LEU A 13 -17.86 -29.22 -19.47
N LEU A 14 -18.11 -30.22 -18.65
CA LEU A 14 -18.43 -30.05 -17.23
C LEU A 14 -17.21 -29.68 -16.38
N THR A 15 -16.01 -30.07 -16.78
CA THR A 15 -14.76 -29.66 -16.09
C THR A 15 -14.33 -28.25 -16.47
N LEU A 16 -14.70 -27.73 -17.63
CA LEU A 16 -14.41 -26.33 -18.01
C LEU A 16 -15.37 -25.31 -17.39
N CYS A 17 -16.55 -25.71 -16.94
CA CYS A 17 -17.49 -24.83 -16.24
C CYS A 17 -17.22 -24.74 -14.72
N ALA A 18 -16.35 -25.57 -14.16
CA ALA A 18 -16.10 -25.63 -12.72
C ALA A 18 -14.95 -24.70 -12.22
N THR A 19 -14.29 -23.96 -13.11
CA THR A 19 -13.12 -23.14 -12.73
C THR A 19 -13.36 -21.64 -12.78
N THR A 20 -14.59 -21.17 -12.92
CA THR A 20 -14.93 -19.75 -12.78
C THR A 20 -15.95 -19.49 -11.68
N VAL A 21 -15.83 -20.16 -10.56
CA VAL A 21 -16.36 -19.60 -9.32
C VAL A 21 -15.38 -18.51 -8.93
N TRP A 22 -15.61 -17.32 -9.47
CA TRP A 22 -15.05 -16.11 -8.90
C TRP A 22 -15.52 -16.11 -7.45
N ALA A 23 -14.60 -16.34 -6.52
CA ALA A 23 -14.90 -16.15 -5.11
C ALA A 23 -15.40 -14.72 -4.98
N GLN A 24 -16.70 -14.58 -4.79
CA GLN A 24 -17.31 -13.27 -4.59
C GLN A 24 -16.70 -12.76 -3.30
N GLN A 25 -15.91 -11.71 -3.41
CA GLN A 25 -15.19 -11.16 -2.27
C GLN A 25 -16.24 -10.70 -1.26
N HIS A 26 -16.32 -11.39 -0.14
CA HIS A 26 -17.23 -11.05 0.94
C HIS A 26 -16.68 -9.83 1.66
N TYR A 27 -17.44 -8.73 1.66
CA TYR A 27 -17.18 -7.54 2.44
C TYR A 27 -18.13 -7.49 3.62
N GLU A 28 -17.57 -7.22 4.79
CA GLU A 28 -18.37 -6.81 5.93
C GLU A 28 -18.50 -5.30 5.95
N ASN A 29 -19.72 -4.79 6.02
CA ASN A 29 -20.02 -3.37 6.05
C ASN A 29 -20.23 -2.92 7.50
N ARG A 30 -19.51 -1.90 7.92
CA ARG A 30 -19.66 -1.27 9.23
C ARG A 30 -19.46 0.21 9.12
N GLY A 31 -20.26 0.97 9.84
CA GLY A 31 -20.12 2.41 9.83
C GLY A 31 -20.85 3.09 10.96
N PHE A 32 -20.73 4.41 10.98
CA PHE A 32 -21.40 5.22 11.98
C PHE A 32 -21.62 6.65 11.50
N LYS A 33 -22.66 7.28 12.03
CA LYS A 33 -22.83 8.74 12.05
C LYS A 33 -22.33 9.27 13.37
N ALA A 34 -21.76 10.47 13.35
CA ALA A 34 -21.27 11.12 14.56
C ALA A 34 -21.25 12.65 14.42
N LEU A 35 -20.98 13.33 15.52
CA LEU A 35 -20.68 14.76 15.53
C LEU A 35 -19.18 14.95 15.86
N MET A 36 -18.42 15.46 14.92
CA MET A 36 -17.04 15.88 15.14
C MET A 36 -17.04 17.19 15.92
N ASN A 37 -16.31 17.20 17.04
CA ASN A 37 -16.27 18.32 17.99
C ASN A 37 -17.68 18.79 18.45
N GLY A 38 -18.63 17.84 18.53
CA GLY A 38 -20.00 18.07 18.96
C GLY A 38 -20.89 18.88 18.02
N LYS A 39 -20.40 19.29 16.84
CA LYS A 39 -21.08 20.23 15.94
C LYS A 39 -21.12 19.79 14.47
N ILE A 40 -20.06 19.23 13.94
CA ILE A 40 -19.93 18.92 12.53
C ILE A 40 -20.41 17.48 12.30
N PRO A 41 -21.53 17.29 11.59
CA PRO A 41 -21.98 15.93 11.28
C PRO A 41 -20.99 15.26 10.33
N VAL A 42 -20.66 14.01 10.64
CA VAL A 42 -19.83 13.14 9.84
C VAL A 42 -20.46 11.78 9.74
N GLU A 43 -20.26 11.13 8.62
CA GLU A 43 -20.62 9.73 8.40
C GLU A 43 -19.37 8.99 7.96
N VAL A 44 -19.17 7.80 8.51
CA VAL A 44 -18.03 6.95 8.18
C VAL A 44 -18.56 5.58 7.81
N MET A 45 -18.09 5.04 6.70
CA MET A 45 -18.44 3.68 6.28
C MET A 45 -17.20 2.90 5.93
N PHE A 46 -17.03 1.75 6.58
CA PHE A 46 -15.94 0.82 6.34
C PHE A 46 -16.45 -0.41 5.59
N GLN A 47 -15.56 -0.97 4.80
CA GLN A 47 -15.67 -2.35 4.32
C GLN A 47 -14.41 -3.11 4.71
N THR A 48 -14.61 -4.31 5.20
CA THR A 48 -13.53 -5.20 5.62
C THR A 48 -13.56 -6.45 4.74
N THR A 49 -12.40 -6.91 4.33
CA THR A 49 -12.21 -8.14 3.58
C THR A 49 -10.96 -8.87 4.07
N ARG A 50 -10.81 -10.13 3.71
CA ARG A 50 -9.55 -10.86 3.94
C ARG A 50 -8.67 -10.78 2.70
N ASN A 51 -7.36 -10.57 2.91
CA ASN A 51 -6.36 -10.72 1.86
C ASN A 51 -6.09 -12.21 1.56
N GLN A 52 -5.18 -12.48 0.62
CA GLN A 52 -4.82 -13.86 0.25
C GLN A 52 -4.13 -14.63 1.39
N ASP A 53 -3.47 -13.92 2.30
CA ASP A 53 -2.82 -14.49 3.49
C ASP A 53 -3.80 -14.73 4.65
N GLY A 54 -5.08 -14.39 4.46
CA GLY A 54 -6.12 -14.51 5.46
C GLY A 54 -6.17 -13.39 6.48
N GLU A 55 -5.37 -12.34 6.30
CA GLU A 55 -5.38 -11.16 7.16
C GLU A 55 -6.56 -10.25 6.83
N TRP A 56 -7.11 -9.60 7.85
CA TRP A 56 -8.17 -8.63 7.69
C TRP A 56 -7.64 -7.28 7.21
N MET A 57 -8.31 -6.74 6.23
CA MET A 57 -8.03 -5.41 5.69
C MET A 57 -9.30 -4.58 5.66
N THR A 58 -9.18 -3.35 6.14
CA THR A 58 -10.31 -2.43 6.24
C THR A 58 -9.99 -1.12 5.52
N ALA A 59 -10.91 -0.67 4.71
CA ALA A 59 -10.89 0.66 4.13
C ALA A 59 -12.31 1.17 4.00
N GLY A 60 -12.46 2.47 3.78
CA GLY A 60 -13.79 3.04 3.69
C GLY A 60 -13.76 4.49 3.24
N TYR A 61 -14.79 5.20 3.63
CA TYR A 61 -14.91 6.61 3.31
C TYR A 61 -15.45 7.39 4.51
N LEU A 62 -14.88 8.57 4.68
CA LEU A 62 -15.37 9.62 5.56
C LEU A 62 -16.18 10.61 4.71
N TYR A 63 -17.34 11.01 5.19
CA TYR A 63 -18.24 11.89 4.47
C TYR A 63 -18.76 13.00 5.37
N TYR A 64 -18.77 14.23 4.85
CA TYR A 64 -19.26 15.42 5.52
C TYR A 64 -20.55 15.89 4.85
N PRO A 65 -21.74 15.48 5.32
CA PRO A 65 -23.02 15.74 4.62
C PRO A 65 -23.37 17.23 4.50
N LYS A 66 -22.82 18.07 5.37
CA LYS A 66 -23.05 19.54 5.34
C LYS A 66 -21.90 20.34 4.74
N ALA A 67 -20.93 19.70 4.09
CA ALA A 67 -19.90 20.42 3.35
C ALA A 67 -20.53 21.15 2.14
N LYS A 68 -19.89 22.23 1.68
CA LYS A 68 -20.35 22.99 0.50
C LYS A 68 -20.41 22.10 -0.77
N ASN A 69 -19.43 21.21 -0.91
CA ASN A 69 -19.36 20.21 -1.97
C ASN A 69 -19.09 18.86 -1.29
N PRO A 70 -20.13 18.16 -0.84
CA PRO A 70 -19.94 16.92 -0.11
C PRO A 70 -19.45 15.82 -1.06
N ALA A 71 -18.30 15.24 -0.74
CA ALA A 71 -17.71 14.13 -1.46
C ALA A 71 -17.14 13.12 -0.46
N PRO A 72 -17.21 11.81 -0.76
CA PRO A 72 -16.58 10.81 0.08
C PRO A 72 -15.06 10.89 -0.01
N ILE A 73 -14.40 10.88 1.14
CA ILE A 73 -12.96 10.96 1.30
C ILE A 73 -12.46 9.57 1.67
N LEU A 74 -11.55 9.00 0.89
CA LEU A 74 -11.00 7.68 1.13
C LEU A 74 -10.27 7.64 2.47
N ILE A 75 -10.56 6.62 3.28
CA ILE A 75 -9.81 6.27 4.47
C ILE A 75 -9.34 4.82 4.38
N VAL A 76 -8.08 4.59 4.74
CA VAL A 76 -7.45 3.27 4.65
C VAL A 76 -6.85 2.94 5.99
N GLU A 77 -7.15 1.75 6.49
CA GLU A 77 -6.56 1.23 7.72
C GLU A 77 -5.06 1.04 7.49
N GLY A 78 -4.28 1.75 8.30
CA GLY A 78 -2.84 1.60 8.30
C GLY A 78 -2.42 0.62 9.38
N TRP A 79 -1.62 -0.36 9.02
CA TRP A 79 -0.92 -1.20 9.98
C TRP A 79 0.16 -0.37 10.66
N TYR A 80 -0.18 0.39 11.70
CA TYR A 80 0.79 1.19 12.45
C TYR A 80 1.02 0.59 13.83
N PRO A 81 2.23 0.13 14.13
CA PRO A 81 2.68 0.05 15.51
C PRO A 81 3.26 1.42 15.96
N GLU A 82 2.55 2.53 15.78
CA GLU A 82 2.67 3.53 16.83
C GLU A 82 2.22 2.78 18.07
N LYS A 83 3.03 2.84 19.18
CA LYS A 83 2.68 2.24 20.46
C LYS A 83 1.16 2.10 20.51
N GLN A 84 0.66 0.87 20.44
CA GLN A 84 -0.76 0.65 20.56
C GLN A 84 -1.20 1.73 21.51
N ILE A 85 -2.16 2.57 21.13
CA ILE A 85 -2.84 3.35 22.14
C ILE A 85 -3.52 2.25 22.92
N VAL A 86 -2.73 1.68 23.84
CA VAL A 86 -3.19 0.62 24.70
C VAL A 86 -4.27 1.32 25.47
N SER A 87 -5.48 1.02 25.08
CA SER A 87 -6.61 1.39 25.92
C SER A 87 -6.25 0.88 27.31
N LYS A 88 -6.56 1.63 28.34
CA LYS A 88 -6.39 1.17 29.72
C LYS A 88 -7.25 -0.06 30.00
N ASP A 89 -8.21 -0.32 29.13
CA ASP A 89 -9.11 -1.49 29.16
C ASP A 89 -8.55 -2.51 28.17
N GLU A 90 -8.13 -3.67 28.65
CA GLU A 90 -7.47 -4.75 27.89
C GLU A 90 -8.32 -5.28 26.72
N ASP A 91 -9.63 -5.04 26.74
CA ASP A 91 -10.60 -5.52 25.75
C ASP A 91 -10.81 -4.54 24.57
N GLU A 92 -10.21 -3.36 24.58
CA GLU A 92 -10.40 -2.36 23.51
C GLU A 92 -9.35 -2.47 22.42
N THR A 93 -9.80 -2.52 21.17
CA THR A 93 -8.96 -2.44 19.98
C THR A 93 -9.03 -1.04 19.36
N VAL A 94 -7.91 -0.50 18.96
CA VAL A 94 -7.83 0.80 18.28
C VAL A 94 -7.36 0.60 16.86
N SER A 95 -8.23 0.91 15.89
CA SER A 95 -7.86 1.01 14.48
C SER A 95 -7.57 2.43 14.09
N ARG A 96 -6.60 2.59 13.22
CA ARG A 96 -6.16 3.87 12.68
C ARG A 96 -6.34 3.91 11.19
N PHE A 97 -7.05 4.90 10.70
CA PHE A 97 -7.29 5.11 9.27
C PHE A 97 -6.62 6.39 8.81
N THR A 98 -5.88 6.32 7.71
CA THR A 98 -5.32 7.50 7.05
C THR A 98 -6.33 8.02 6.03
N GLU A 99 -6.58 9.33 6.07
CA GLU A 99 -7.46 10.06 5.15
C GLU A 99 -6.66 10.54 3.93
N TYR A 100 -7.18 10.25 2.74
CA TYR A 100 -6.55 10.62 1.47
C TYR A 100 -7.46 11.51 0.63
N GLN A 101 -6.95 12.66 0.22
CA GLN A 101 -7.57 13.49 -0.80
C GLN A 101 -7.46 12.86 -2.20
N PRO A 102 -8.24 13.32 -3.19
CA PRO A 102 -8.18 12.82 -4.56
C PRO A 102 -6.81 12.91 -5.24
N ASP A 103 -5.97 13.86 -4.82
CA ASP A 103 -4.59 14.04 -5.28
C ASP A 103 -3.59 13.16 -4.52
N GLY A 104 -4.05 12.35 -3.56
CA GLY A 104 -3.24 11.46 -2.75
C GLY A 104 -2.62 12.12 -1.52
N GLU A 105 -2.89 13.40 -1.26
CA GLU A 105 -2.42 14.05 -0.06
C GLU A 105 -3.09 13.46 1.19
N ARG A 106 -2.31 13.27 2.24
CA ARG A 106 -2.78 12.78 3.54
C ARG A 106 -3.22 13.96 4.39
N THR A 107 -4.51 14.10 4.62
CA THR A 107 -5.09 15.26 5.30
C THR A 107 -5.56 15.00 6.71
N GLY A 108 -5.79 13.74 7.06
CA GLY A 108 -6.28 13.38 8.38
C GLY A 108 -5.90 11.97 8.82
N ILE A 109 -6.07 11.74 10.12
CA ILE A 109 -5.96 10.41 10.72
C ILE A 109 -7.18 10.22 11.60
N LEU A 110 -8.00 9.22 11.27
CA LEU A 110 -9.14 8.81 12.08
C LEU A 110 -8.72 7.63 12.96
N TYR A 111 -8.89 7.77 14.26
CA TYR A 111 -8.75 6.69 15.22
C TYR A 111 -10.14 6.21 15.66
N VAL A 112 -10.37 4.92 15.63
CA VAL A 112 -11.62 4.29 16.06
C VAL A 112 -11.29 3.24 17.11
N THR A 113 -11.91 3.34 18.26
CA THR A 113 -11.79 2.37 19.35
C THR A 113 -13.06 1.55 19.41
N TYR A 114 -12.94 0.24 19.43
CA TYR A 114 -14.04 -0.70 19.53
C TYR A 114 -13.71 -1.85 20.49
N VAL A 115 -14.76 -2.51 20.97
CA VAL A 115 -14.68 -3.77 21.72
C VAL A 115 -15.42 -4.84 20.95
N GLU A 116 -14.98 -6.06 21.07
CA GLU A 116 -15.71 -7.23 20.59
C GLU A 116 -16.65 -7.73 21.72
N VAL A 117 -17.94 -7.79 21.42
CA VAL A 117 -18.96 -8.31 22.34
C VAL A 117 -19.75 -9.38 21.59
N GLU A 118 -19.68 -10.61 22.05
CA GLU A 118 -20.40 -11.76 21.46
C GLU A 118 -20.13 -11.93 19.93
N GLY A 119 -18.90 -11.64 19.49
CA GLY A 119 -18.51 -11.72 18.08
C GLY A 119 -18.93 -10.50 17.23
N ASP A 120 -19.53 -9.48 17.81
CA ASP A 120 -19.86 -8.22 17.18
C ASP A 120 -18.98 -7.08 17.71
N PHE A 121 -18.55 -6.17 16.83
CA PHE A 121 -17.71 -5.03 17.21
C PHE A 121 -18.58 -3.81 17.54
N GLN A 122 -18.46 -3.34 18.76
CA GLN A 122 -19.14 -2.12 19.21
C GLN A 122 -18.15 -0.97 19.31
N MET A 123 -18.42 0.10 18.56
CA MET A 123 -17.60 1.31 18.63
C MET A 123 -17.78 2.01 19.97
N ARG A 124 -16.68 2.39 20.58
CA ARG A 124 -16.65 3.09 21.88
C ARG A 124 -16.27 4.54 21.75
N ARG A 125 -15.24 4.82 20.95
CA ARG A 125 -14.68 6.15 20.80
C ARG A 125 -14.14 6.33 19.38
N ALA A 126 -14.14 7.57 18.91
CA ALA A 126 -13.38 7.92 17.72
C ALA A 126 -12.84 9.36 17.84
N SER A 127 -11.72 9.60 17.20
CA SER A 127 -11.13 10.93 17.09
C SER A 127 -10.46 11.11 15.75
N TRP A 128 -10.47 12.34 15.25
CA TRP A 128 -9.76 12.73 14.05
C TRP A 128 -8.59 13.64 14.41
N LYS A 129 -7.42 13.41 13.83
CA LYS A 129 -6.21 14.19 14.07
C LYS A 129 -5.69 14.78 12.77
N ASN A 130 -5.41 16.05 12.75
CA ASN A 130 -4.67 16.68 11.67
C ASN A 130 -3.18 16.32 11.80
N PRO A 131 -2.56 15.67 10.80
CA PRO A 131 -1.16 15.23 10.90
C PRO A 131 -0.15 16.38 10.92
N THR A 132 -0.49 17.53 10.32
CA THR A 132 0.40 18.69 10.22
C THR A 132 0.38 19.54 11.48
N THR A 133 -0.83 19.86 11.98
CA THR A 133 -0.98 20.76 13.14
C THR A 133 -1.03 20.01 14.47
N GLY A 134 -1.22 18.70 14.44
CA GLY A 134 -1.44 17.88 15.64
C GLY A 134 -2.80 18.06 16.30
N LYS A 135 -3.67 18.94 15.75
CA LYS A 135 -5.02 19.20 16.30
C LYS A 135 -5.86 17.94 16.30
N VAL A 136 -6.47 17.64 17.46
CA VAL A 136 -7.35 16.49 17.63
C VAL A 136 -8.80 16.98 17.82
N LEU A 137 -9.71 16.36 17.07
CA LEU A 137 -11.16 16.58 17.19
C LEU A 137 -11.82 15.27 17.64
N GLN A 138 -12.57 15.32 18.73
CA GLN A 138 -13.30 14.15 19.24
C GLN A 138 -14.61 13.96 18.47
N LEU A 139 -14.94 12.73 18.19
CA LEU A 139 -16.25 12.34 17.67
C LEU A 139 -17.16 11.92 18.82
N SER A 140 -18.43 12.23 18.70
CA SER A 140 -19.45 11.95 19.73
C SER A 140 -20.81 11.67 19.10
N LYS A 141 -21.76 11.17 19.87
CA LYS A 141 -23.13 10.85 19.45
C LYS A 141 -23.15 9.86 18.31
N PHE A 142 -22.56 8.70 18.54
CA PHE A 142 -22.46 7.64 17.55
C PHE A 142 -23.82 6.97 17.32
N GLU A 143 -24.15 6.80 16.03
CA GLU A 143 -25.26 6.00 15.53
C GLU A 143 -24.68 5.00 14.53
N GLU A 144 -24.87 3.72 14.80
CA GLU A 144 -24.34 2.66 13.93
C GLU A 144 -25.05 2.61 12.59
N MET A 145 -24.29 2.31 11.53
CA MET A 145 -24.77 2.05 10.18
C MET A 145 -24.25 0.69 9.73
N ARG A 146 -25.16 -0.20 9.33
CA ARG A 146 -24.81 -1.51 8.75
C ARG A 146 -25.09 -1.59 7.25
N GLU A 147 -25.95 -0.70 6.73
CA GLU A 147 -26.29 -0.60 5.34
C GLU A 147 -25.42 0.48 4.66
N LEU A 148 -25.05 0.22 3.40
CA LEU A 148 -24.28 1.18 2.62
C LEU A 148 -25.16 2.41 2.31
N PRO A 149 -24.74 3.61 2.73
CA PRO A 149 -25.48 4.82 2.47
C PRO A 149 -25.44 5.21 0.99
N SER A 150 -26.42 6.01 0.54
CA SER A 150 -26.55 6.40 -0.87
C SER A 150 -25.36 7.21 -1.42
N TRP A 151 -24.58 7.86 -0.57
CA TRP A 151 -23.38 8.59 -0.96
C TRP A 151 -22.16 7.67 -1.15
N TYR A 152 -22.25 6.39 -0.76
CA TYR A 152 -21.12 5.45 -0.82
C TYR A 152 -20.77 5.08 -2.27
N PRO A 153 -19.53 5.32 -2.74
CA PRO A 153 -19.21 5.19 -4.17
C PRO A 153 -18.92 3.74 -4.60
N GLY A 154 -19.10 2.78 -3.72
CA GLY A 154 -18.74 1.38 -3.91
C GLY A 154 -17.50 0.97 -3.13
N ALA A 155 -17.15 -0.32 -3.15
CA ALA A 155 -16.02 -0.85 -2.40
C ALA A 155 -14.74 -0.08 -2.70
N PRO A 156 -13.97 0.34 -1.68
CA PRO A 156 -12.70 1.01 -1.89
C PRO A 156 -11.75 0.15 -2.73
N LYS A 157 -11.21 0.73 -3.79
CA LYS A 157 -10.34 -0.02 -4.72
C LYS A 157 -9.06 -0.52 -4.06
N VAL A 158 -8.64 0.11 -2.97
CA VAL A 158 -7.55 -0.36 -2.13
C VAL A 158 -7.77 -1.77 -1.61
N LEU A 159 -9.01 -2.14 -1.24
CA LEU A 159 -9.32 -3.49 -0.78
C LEU A 159 -9.12 -4.55 -1.87
N SER A 160 -9.39 -4.21 -3.12
CA SER A 160 -9.08 -5.11 -4.24
C SER A 160 -7.59 -5.10 -4.62
N ALA A 161 -6.88 -4.00 -4.37
CA ALA A 161 -5.43 -3.93 -4.53
C ALA A 161 -4.69 -4.64 -3.39
N ALA A 162 -5.25 -4.59 -2.19
CA ALA A 162 -4.72 -5.25 -1.01
C ALA A 162 -4.80 -6.78 -1.05
N THR A 163 -5.65 -7.35 -1.91
CA THR A 163 -5.61 -8.78 -2.26
C THR A 163 -4.46 -9.11 -3.23
N ARG A 164 -3.74 -8.10 -3.70
CA ARG A 164 -2.58 -8.25 -4.56
C ARG A 164 -1.33 -8.28 -3.69
N LEU A 165 -0.68 -9.44 -3.63
CA LEU A 165 0.60 -9.59 -2.94
C LEU A 165 1.73 -8.86 -3.66
N GLU A 166 1.65 -8.81 -5.01
CA GLU A 166 2.68 -8.27 -5.87
C GLU A 166 2.09 -7.62 -7.11
N TRP A 167 2.79 -6.61 -7.64
CA TRP A 167 2.50 -6.10 -8.96
C TRP A 167 3.01 -7.09 -10.00
N GLN A 168 2.17 -7.42 -10.97
CA GLN A 168 2.64 -8.06 -12.18
C GLN A 168 3.36 -7.03 -13.04
N THR A 169 4.61 -7.28 -13.38
CA THR A 169 5.46 -6.35 -14.14
C THR A 169 5.96 -6.99 -15.42
N LYS A 170 6.31 -6.13 -16.36
CA LYS A 170 7.05 -6.51 -17.58
C LYS A 170 8.14 -5.48 -17.78
N GLU A 171 9.37 -5.93 -17.52
CA GLU A 171 10.54 -5.10 -17.61
C GLU A 171 11.16 -5.16 -19.01
N ARG A 172 11.71 -4.05 -19.44
CA ARG A 172 12.57 -3.93 -20.61
C ARG A 172 13.79 -3.11 -20.23
N VAL A 173 14.97 -3.71 -20.36
CA VAL A 173 16.25 -3.03 -20.13
C VAL A 173 17.00 -2.94 -21.45
N TYR A 174 17.57 -1.78 -21.72
CA TYR A 174 18.27 -1.52 -22.96
C TYR A 174 19.35 -0.43 -22.83
N SER A 175 20.19 -0.33 -23.84
CA SER A 175 21.23 0.69 -23.94
C SER A 175 20.83 1.78 -24.93
N SER A 176 21.06 3.05 -24.57
CA SER A 176 20.93 4.17 -25.50
C SER A 176 21.96 4.13 -26.61
N GLU A 177 23.12 3.45 -26.41
CA GLU A 177 24.16 3.23 -27.40
C GLU A 177 23.78 2.18 -28.46
N GLY A 178 22.63 1.51 -28.28
CA GLY A 178 22.10 0.53 -29.22
C GLY A 178 22.22 -0.92 -28.78
N PRO A 179 21.69 -1.86 -29.61
CA PRO A 179 21.50 -3.25 -29.18
C PRO A 179 22.84 -4.03 -29.01
N ASN A 180 23.94 -3.54 -29.55
CA ASN A 180 25.24 -4.20 -29.47
C ASN A 180 26.08 -3.75 -28.27
N SER A 181 25.64 -2.74 -27.50
CA SER A 181 26.33 -2.33 -26.28
C SER A 181 26.30 -3.47 -25.24
N GLU A 182 27.39 -3.66 -24.53
CA GLU A 182 27.48 -4.59 -23.39
C GLU A 182 26.87 -4.02 -22.10
N TRP A 183 26.55 -2.72 -22.12
CA TRP A 183 26.08 -1.96 -20.98
C TRP A 183 24.64 -1.54 -21.15
N LEU A 184 23.90 -1.60 -20.04
CA LEU A 184 22.51 -1.14 -19.95
C LEU A 184 22.48 0.19 -19.20
N ASP A 185 21.69 1.14 -19.70
CA ASP A 185 21.53 2.47 -19.13
C ASP A 185 20.09 2.92 -18.96
N ARG A 186 19.12 2.08 -19.35
CA ARG A 186 17.70 2.37 -19.25
C ARG A 186 16.89 1.16 -18.85
N ILE A 187 15.86 1.41 -18.04
CA ILE A 187 14.81 0.44 -17.70
C ILE A 187 13.42 1.03 -17.93
N GLU A 188 12.57 0.28 -18.59
CA GLU A 188 11.13 0.54 -18.64
C GLU A 188 10.39 -0.59 -17.95
N VAL A 189 9.48 -0.25 -17.04
CA VAL A 189 8.65 -1.19 -16.31
C VAL A 189 7.18 -0.91 -16.61
N ASP A 190 6.51 -1.84 -17.26
CA ASP A 190 5.06 -1.82 -17.41
C ASP A 190 4.43 -2.55 -16.22
N PHE A 191 3.52 -1.90 -15.53
CA PHE A 191 2.72 -2.48 -14.46
C PHE A 191 1.40 -2.98 -15.02
N LEU A 192 1.05 -4.22 -14.69
CA LEU A 192 -0.08 -4.93 -15.28
C LEU A 192 -1.15 -5.20 -14.21
N GLU A 193 -2.40 -4.96 -14.56
CA GLU A 193 -3.56 -5.39 -13.79
C GLU A 193 -4.38 -6.35 -14.66
N ARG A 194 -4.52 -7.60 -14.23
CA ARG A 194 -5.20 -8.65 -15.01
C ARG A 194 -4.66 -8.76 -16.44
N GLY A 195 -3.33 -8.69 -16.59
CA GLY A 195 -2.64 -8.76 -17.87
C GLY A 195 -2.74 -7.50 -18.74
N LYS A 196 -3.45 -6.46 -18.30
CA LYS A 196 -3.54 -5.17 -19.01
C LYS A 196 -2.60 -4.15 -18.39
N LYS A 197 -1.85 -3.47 -19.22
CA LYS A 197 -0.97 -2.38 -18.79
C LYS A 197 -1.80 -1.22 -18.20
N VAL A 198 -1.47 -0.81 -16.98
CA VAL A 198 -2.12 0.29 -16.26
C VAL A 198 -1.20 1.47 -16.04
N PHE A 199 0.12 1.22 -15.98
CA PHE A 199 1.11 2.25 -15.77
C PHE A 199 2.45 1.86 -16.39
N THR A 200 3.31 2.84 -16.70
CA THR A 200 4.69 2.61 -17.15
C THR A 200 5.62 3.58 -16.42
N VAL A 201 6.67 3.04 -15.83
CA VAL A 201 7.80 3.81 -15.30
C VAL A 201 8.96 3.67 -16.27
N LYS A 202 9.72 4.77 -16.43
CA LYS A 202 10.95 4.82 -17.20
C LYS A 202 12.03 5.45 -16.35
N GLU A 203 13.14 4.75 -16.19
CA GLU A 203 14.27 5.23 -15.40
C GLU A 203 15.57 5.11 -16.18
N ASP A 204 16.43 6.11 -15.99
CA ASP A 204 17.83 6.01 -16.38
C ASP A 204 18.56 5.22 -15.29
N MET A 205 19.41 4.29 -15.74
CA MET A 205 20.17 3.44 -14.84
C MET A 205 21.50 4.11 -14.50
N SER A 206 21.84 4.13 -13.22
CA SER A 206 23.07 4.73 -12.74
C SER A 206 24.20 3.70 -12.69
N GLY A 207 25.30 4.01 -13.36
CA GLY A 207 26.45 3.12 -13.45
C GLY A 207 26.32 2.11 -14.59
N ALA A 208 27.47 1.54 -14.94
CA ALA A 208 27.54 0.57 -16.02
C ALA A 208 26.97 -0.78 -15.56
N ILE A 209 25.78 -1.11 -15.98
CA ILE A 209 25.13 -2.39 -15.69
C ILE A 209 25.35 -3.34 -16.85
N SER A 210 26.07 -4.45 -16.61
CA SER A 210 26.34 -5.44 -17.64
C SER A 210 25.08 -6.19 -18.07
N LYS A 211 24.99 -6.47 -19.38
CA LYS A 211 23.97 -7.37 -19.95
C LYS A 211 23.97 -8.78 -19.34
N ASP A 212 25.06 -9.20 -18.73
CA ASP A 212 25.14 -10.50 -18.07
C ASP A 212 24.05 -10.69 -17.00
N LEU A 213 23.56 -9.63 -16.39
CA LEU A 213 22.45 -9.68 -15.42
C LEU A 213 21.16 -10.19 -16.06
N LEU A 214 20.93 -9.95 -17.35
CA LEU A 214 19.76 -10.47 -18.07
C LEU A 214 19.77 -12.01 -18.12
N THR A 215 20.95 -12.60 -18.29
CA THR A 215 21.10 -14.06 -18.35
C THR A 215 21.08 -14.74 -16.99
N LYS A 216 21.36 -13.97 -15.93
CA LYS A 216 21.38 -14.45 -14.54
C LYS A 216 20.01 -14.38 -13.85
N GLY A 217 18.96 -13.91 -14.55
CA GLY A 217 17.62 -13.77 -13.97
C GLY A 217 17.57 -12.72 -12.87
N TRP A 218 18.26 -11.58 -13.06
CA TRP A 218 18.25 -10.50 -12.11
C TRP A 218 16.85 -9.92 -11.90
N GLU A 219 16.48 -9.69 -10.65
CA GLU A 219 15.20 -9.10 -10.29
C GLU A 219 15.32 -7.57 -10.32
N TRP A 220 14.65 -6.97 -11.32
CA TRP A 220 14.69 -5.52 -11.55
C TRP A 220 13.67 -4.75 -10.70
N VAL A 221 12.61 -5.43 -10.29
CA VAL A 221 11.51 -4.83 -9.54
C VAL A 221 11.19 -5.70 -8.34
N THR A 222 11.23 -5.11 -7.15
CA THR A 222 10.77 -5.77 -5.92
C THR A 222 9.52 -5.09 -5.39
N ASN A 223 8.60 -5.90 -4.87
CA ASN A 223 7.36 -5.44 -4.29
C ASN A 223 7.52 -5.24 -2.79
N GLU A 224 7.29 -4.01 -2.34
CA GLU A 224 7.44 -3.62 -0.94
C GLU A 224 6.32 -2.65 -0.54
N ASP A 225 5.96 -2.65 0.74
CA ASP A 225 5.08 -1.62 1.31
C ASP A 225 5.96 -0.51 1.90
N ILE A 226 6.39 0.42 1.03
CA ILE A 226 7.38 1.45 1.36
C ILE A 226 6.80 2.51 2.28
N ASN A 227 5.52 2.84 2.11
CA ASN A 227 4.85 3.89 2.87
C ASN A 227 4.09 3.35 4.08
N PHE A 228 4.06 2.02 4.26
CA PHE A 228 3.41 1.30 5.34
C PHE A 228 1.89 1.53 5.39
N ASP A 229 1.23 1.58 4.25
CA ASP A 229 -0.22 1.73 4.14
C ASP A 229 -0.95 0.40 3.85
N GLY A 230 -0.19 -0.69 3.73
CA GLY A 230 -0.73 -2.03 3.49
C GLY A 230 -0.94 -2.36 2.02
N THR A 231 -0.62 -1.43 1.10
CA THR A 231 -0.67 -1.68 -0.34
C THR A 231 0.73 -1.94 -0.90
N PRO A 232 0.88 -2.82 -1.90
CA PRO A 232 2.18 -3.06 -2.49
C PRO A 232 2.63 -1.85 -3.32
N ASP A 233 3.75 -1.31 -2.91
CA ASP A 233 4.57 -0.34 -3.63
C ASP A 233 5.69 -1.07 -4.37
N VAL A 234 6.62 -0.35 -4.99
CA VAL A 234 7.72 -0.97 -5.71
C VAL A 234 9.05 -0.25 -5.54
N LEU A 235 10.11 -1.06 -5.54
CA LEU A 235 11.47 -0.61 -5.76
C LEU A 235 11.91 -1.06 -7.14
N ILE A 236 12.55 -0.16 -7.90
CA ILE A 236 13.15 -0.45 -9.20
C ILE A 236 14.66 -0.33 -9.04
N TYR A 237 15.38 -1.42 -9.25
CA TYR A 237 16.82 -1.40 -9.29
C TYR A 237 17.31 -0.61 -10.50
N VAL A 238 18.13 0.41 -10.25
CA VAL A 238 18.64 1.30 -11.29
C VAL A 238 20.17 1.34 -11.36
N GLY A 239 20.85 0.57 -10.54
CA GLY A 239 22.30 0.50 -10.62
C GLY A 239 23.01 0.10 -9.35
N MET A 240 24.35 0.16 -9.44
CA MET A 240 25.25 -0.16 -8.34
C MET A 240 26.39 0.86 -8.35
N GLN A 241 26.77 1.33 -7.18
CA GLN A 241 27.98 2.16 -7.02
C GLN A 241 29.25 1.30 -7.09
N PRO A 242 30.41 1.90 -7.36
CA PRO A 242 31.67 1.15 -7.44
C PRO A 242 32.04 0.38 -6.16
N ASN A 243 31.54 0.81 -5.01
CA ASN A 243 31.71 0.15 -3.71
C ASN A 243 30.72 -1.01 -3.47
N GLY A 244 29.86 -1.32 -4.46
CA GLY A 244 28.91 -2.43 -4.42
C GLY A 244 27.56 -2.09 -3.80
N ASN A 245 27.30 -0.84 -3.39
CA ASN A 245 26.00 -0.46 -2.86
C ASN A 245 24.96 -0.37 -4.00
N THR A 246 23.82 -1.01 -3.83
CA THR A 246 22.73 -0.95 -4.82
C THR A 246 21.99 0.39 -4.78
N LEU A 247 21.53 0.81 -5.96
CA LEU A 247 20.72 2.02 -6.14
C LEU A 247 19.32 1.62 -6.58
N ASN A 248 18.33 2.17 -5.91
CA ASN A 248 16.94 1.88 -6.19
C ASN A 248 16.12 3.17 -6.32
N LYS A 249 15.14 3.16 -7.20
CA LYS A 249 14.06 4.14 -7.25
C LYS A 249 12.83 3.56 -6.59
N ALA A 250 12.17 4.34 -5.76
CA ALA A 250 10.97 3.92 -5.07
C ALA A 250 9.74 4.61 -5.64
N TYR A 251 8.67 3.85 -5.80
CA TYR A 251 7.38 4.32 -6.30
C TYR A 251 6.27 3.82 -5.39
N VAL A 252 5.53 4.77 -4.82
CA VAL A 252 4.40 4.49 -3.93
C VAL A 252 3.10 4.49 -4.73
N TRP A 253 2.33 3.42 -4.60
CA TRP A 253 1.02 3.32 -5.21
C TRP A 253 -0.01 4.15 -4.46
N ASN A 254 -0.74 4.98 -5.19
CA ASN A 254 -1.90 5.67 -4.65
C ASN A 254 -3.19 4.99 -5.16
N PRO A 255 -3.92 4.30 -4.28
CA PRO A 255 -5.13 3.58 -4.67
C PRO A 255 -6.28 4.50 -5.09
N TYR A 256 -6.27 5.76 -4.66
CA TYR A 256 -7.30 6.72 -5.01
C TYR A 256 -7.14 7.22 -6.45
N THR A 257 -5.93 7.72 -6.79
CA THR A 257 -5.63 8.22 -8.14
C THR A 257 -5.32 7.08 -9.12
N ARG A 258 -5.03 5.87 -8.61
CA ARG A 258 -4.55 4.72 -9.39
C ARG A 258 -3.29 5.02 -10.17
N GLN A 259 -2.34 5.67 -9.50
CA GLN A 259 -1.04 6.04 -10.05
C GLN A 259 0.07 5.73 -9.06
N PHE A 260 1.26 5.50 -9.63
CA PHE A 260 2.49 5.48 -8.86
C PHE A 260 3.06 6.88 -8.75
N TYR A 261 3.56 7.20 -7.58
CA TYR A 261 4.26 8.45 -7.29
C TYR A 261 5.70 8.16 -6.88
N PRO A 262 6.68 8.83 -7.50
CA PRO A 262 8.07 8.65 -7.11
C PRO A 262 8.32 9.18 -5.70
N VAL A 263 9.28 8.58 -5.01
CA VAL A 263 9.78 8.99 -3.69
C VAL A 263 11.21 9.52 -3.86
N PRO A 264 11.40 10.81 -4.17
CA PRO A 264 12.73 11.36 -4.48
C PRO A 264 13.74 11.19 -3.34
N GLU A 265 13.27 11.23 -2.09
CA GLU A 265 14.12 11.02 -0.92
C GLU A 265 14.74 9.61 -0.87
N PHE A 266 14.22 8.69 -1.68
CA PHE A 266 14.75 7.33 -1.76
C PHE A 266 16.09 7.25 -2.52
N ASP A 267 16.42 8.28 -3.30
CA ASP A 267 17.71 8.37 -4.01
C ASP A 267 18.92 8.40 -3.06
N GLU A 268 18.71 8.79 -1.79
CA GLU A 268 19.72 8.77 -0.74
C GLU A 268 19.83 7.42 -0.03
N ILE A 269 18.95 6.46 -0.34
CA ILE A 269 18.85 5.18 0.37
C ILE A 269 19.52 4.08 -0.45
N GLN A 270 20.56 3.49 0.13
CA GLN A 270 21.30 2.37 -0.44
C GLN A 270 21.04 1.10 0.36
N GLU A 271 21.03 -0.06 -0.31
CA GLU A 271 20.75 -1.35 0.35
C GLU A 271 19.54 -1.24 1.31
N PRO A 272 18.35 -0.87 0.83
CA PRO A 272 17.22 -0.59 1.69
C PRO A 272 16.74 -1.86 2.43
N ASP A 273 16.54 -1.70 3.74
CA ASP A 273 15.93 -2.70 4.62
C ASP A 273 14.64 -2.11 5.18
N ILE A 274 13.49 -2.66 4.76
CA ILE A 274 12.15 -2.14 5.04
C ILE A 274 11.53 -2.94 6.20
N ASP A 275 11.55 -2.36 7.40
CA ASP A 275 10.95 -2.96 8.58
C ASP A 275 9.51 -2.49 8.76
N ARG A 276 8.57 -3.34 8.38
CA ARG A 276 7.12 -3.09 8.54
C ARG A 276 6.70 -2.98 10.00
N LYS A 277 7.38 -3.67 10.92
CA LYS A 277 7.03 -3.69 12.35
C LYS A 277 7.34 -2.36 13.02
N THR A 278 8.51 -1.79 12.76
CA THR A 278 8.95 -0.51 13.33
C THR A 278 8.62 0.68 12.43
N LYS A 279 8.19 0.42 11.19
CA LYS A 279 7.93 1.38 10.13
C LYS A 279 9.09 2.29 9.88
N THR A 280 10.20 1.65 9.65
CA THR A 280 11.46 2.29 9.32
C THR A 280 12.00 1.72 8.03
N ILE A 281 12.69 2.57 7.29
CA ILE A 281 13.54 2.16 6.19
C ILE A 281 14.97 2.44 6.62
N THR A 282 15.81 1.41 6.60
CA THR A 282 17.21 1.54 6.94
C THR A 282 18.04 1.50 5.67
N SER A 283 18.84 2.53 5.45
CA SER A 283 19.90 2.55 4.43
C SER A 283 21.17 1.96 5.01
N ARG A 284 21.79 1.04 4.28
CA ARG A 284 23.08 0.43 4.64
C ARG A 284 24.09 0.71 3.53
N ALA A 285 24.81 1.80 3.68
CA ALA A 285 25.87 2.18 2.75
C ALA A 285 27.24 1.85 3.35
N ARG A 286 28.24 1.66 2.50
CA ARG A 286 29.64 1.48 2.91
C ARG A 286 30.59 2.14 1.92
N ASP A 287 31.69 2.58 2.44
CA ASP A 287 32.90 2.88 1.66
C ASP A 287 34.05 1.95 2.09
N TYR A 288 35.29 2.29 1.75
CA TYR A 288 36.45 1.46 2.10
C TYR A 288 36.81 1.49 3.59
N GLN A 289 36.32 2.48 4.34
CA GLN A 289 36.70 2.73 5.72
C GLN A 289 35.52 2.60 6.68
N ASN A 290 34.32 2.88 6.23
CA ASN A 290 33.16 3.01 7.10
C ASN A 290 31.92 2.33 6.53
N ALA A 291 31.07 1.84 7.44
CA ALA A 291 29.68 1.52 7.15
C ALA A 291 28.78 2.65 7.70
N TYR A 292 27.82 3.06 6.90
CA TYR A 292 26.84 4.09 7.24
C TYR A 292 25.47 3.45 7.38
N ILE A 293 24.82 3.70 8.51
CA ILE A 293 23.50 3.17 8.80
C ILE A 293 22.58 4.36 9.08
N ASP A 294 21.75 4.68 8.10
CA ASP A 294 20.76 5.75 8.21
C ASP A 294 19.37 5.16 8.35
N THR A 295 18.57 5.69 9.27
CA THR A 295 17.19 5.27 9.46
C THR A 295 16.25 6.37 9.05
N PHE A 296 15.25 6.01 8.24
CA PHE A 296 14.25 6.91 7.71
C PHE A 296 12.86 6.56 8.23
N LYS A 297 12.01 7.57 8.36
CA LYS A 297 10.58 7.44 8.68
C LYS A 297 9.75 8.40 7.87
N TRP A 298 8.55 7.99 7.54
CA TRP A 298 7.56 8.88 6.94
C TRP A 298 7.08 9.91 7.97
N LYS A 299 7.16 11.19 7.60
CA LYS A 299 6.66 12.34 8.39
C LYS A 299 5.97 13.32 7.45
N ASN A 300 4.69 13.55 7.65
CA ASN A 300 3.88 14.48 6.85
C ASN A 300 3.99 14.20 5.34
N GLY A 301 3.81 12.93 4.93
CA GLY A 301 3.86 12.53 3.53
C GLY A 301 5.24 12.51 2.87
N LYS A 302 6.32 12.80 3.62
CA LYS A 302 7.69 12.77 3.13
C LYS A 302 8.55 11.80 3.93
N LEU A 303 9.47 11.15 3.27
CA LEU A 303 10.45 10.29 3.89
C LEU A 303 11.58 11.16 4.49
N LYS A 304 11.87 11.01 5.78
CA LYS A 304 12.88 11.82 6.48
C LYS A 304 13.84 10.96 7.26
N ARG A 305 15.13 11.25 7.16
CA ARG A 305 16.17 10.65 7.99
C ARG A 305 15.97 11.07 9.46
N VAL A 306 15.87 10.08 10.33
CA VAL A 306 15.64 10.26 11.77
C VAL A 306 16.82 9.83 12.63
N SER A 307 17.74 9.06 12.08
CA SER A 307 18.96 8.62 12.74
C SER A 307 20.06 8.38 11.71
N SER A 308 21.29 8.62 12.09
CA SER A 308 22.49 8.33 11.31
C SER A 308 23.57 7.76 12.25
N LYS A 309 24.25 6.70 11.82
CA LYS A 309 25.34 6.07 12.54
C LYS A 309 26.46 5.69 11.58
N THR A 310 27.69 6.02 11.92
CA THR A 310 28.89 5.59 11.20
C THR A 310 29.65 4.58 12.04
N LEU A 311 30.06 3.49 11.43
CA LEU A 311 30.85 2.41 12.04
C LEU A 311 32.16 2.24 11.24
N PRO A 312 33.32 2.26 11.85
CA PRO A 312 34.56 1.95 11.14
C PRO A 312 34.57 0.48 10.71
N LEU A 313 35.04 0.23 9.49
CA LEU A 313 35.33 -1.10 8.98
C LEU A 313 36.79 -1.41 9.32
N HIS A 314 37.02 -2.51 10.01
CA HIS A 314 38.37 -2.96 10.41
C HIS A 314 38.96 -3.90 9.37
#